data_2511004188e8f312765bd1d9a9884c5a
#
_entry.id   2511004188e8f312765bd1d9a9884c5a
#
_cell.length_a   1.000
_cell.length_b   1.000
_cell.length_c   1.000
_cell.angle_alpha   90.00
_cell.angle_beta   90.00
_cell.angle_gamma   90.00
#
_symmetry.space_group_name_H-M   'P 1'
#
loop_
_entity.id
_entity.type
_entity.pdbx_description
1 polymer ?
#
loop_
_entity_poly.entity_id
_entity_poly.type
_entity_poly.pdbx_seq_one_letter_code
_entity_poly.pdbx_strand_id
1 'polypeptide(L)'
;MSGIRVKIIEKPLFNEREALRYAGCGNDAGDMIELLKKSFEEADKKLVYKVCFGEFPINTDGDVCDFGSFKAYSKNLSRNLSGCSSVLIFAATVGVEIDRLIARYGRISPSKAVMLQGIGAERIEALCDAFCKEYEEENSVKLKPRFSPGYGDLPLETQKDIFAVLECPLRIGLSLNDSLLMSPSKSVTAFAGIIDSREKQTIDKIR
;
A
#
# COMPACT_ATOMS: atom_id res chain seq x y z
N MET A 1 -17.93 -7.53 -12.84
CA MET A 1 -17.04 -7.07 -11.76
C MET A 1 -16.33 -8.30 -11.20
N SER A 2 -15.01 -8.36 -11.25
CA SER A 2 -14.28 -9.41 -10.53
C SER A 2 -14.54 -9.19 -9.03
N GLY A 3 -14.86 -10.27 -8.31
CA GLY A 3 -15.15 -10.18 -6.86
C GLY A 3 -13.94 -9.65 -6.09
N ILE A 4 -14.19 -9.05 -4.91
CA ILE A 4 -13.11 -8.63 -4.02
C ILE A 4 -12.37 -9.86 -3.49
N ARG A 5 -11.06 -9.87 -3.64
CA ARG A 5 -10.17 -10.97 -3.27
C ARG A 5 -9.30 -10.58 -2.07
N VAL A 6 -8.90 -11.57 -1.30
CA VAL A 6 -7.92 -11.42 -0.22
C VAL A 6 -6.72 -12.28 -0.55
N LYS A 7 -5.52 -11.75 -0.33
CA LYS A 7 -4.27 -12.46 -0.53
C LYS A 7 -3.37 -12.28 0.68
N ILE A 8 -2.71 -13.37 1.08
CA ILE A 8 -1.61 -13.34 2.03
C ILE A 8 -0.35 -13.42 1.18
N ILE A 9 0.48 -12.40 1.29
CA ILE A 9 1.73 -12.32 0.53
C ILE A 9 2.84 -12.98 1.34
N GLU A 10 3.71 -13.70 0.65
CA GLU A 10 4.93 -14.23 1.27
C GLU A 10 5.77 -13.08 1.82
N LYS A 11 6.40 -13.31 2.97
CA LYS A 11 7.18 -12.28 3.64
C LYS A 11 8.24 -11.69 2.70
N PRO A 12 8.16 -10.38 2.37
CA PRO A 12 9.15 -9.75 1.51
C PRO A 12 10.51 -9.64 2.19
N LEU A 13 11.59 -9.55 1.41
CA LEU A 13 12.93 -9.29 1.94
C LEU A 13 12.95 -7.97 2.72
N PHE A 14 13.66 -7.96 3.85
CA PHE A 14 13.79 -6.77 4.68
C PHE A 14 14.91 -5.87 4.17
N ASN A 15 14.61 -4.59 4.02
CA ASN A 15 15.58 -3.57 3.62
C ASN A 15 15.98 -2.71 4.83
N GLU A 16 17.10 -3.08 5.48
CA GLU A 16 17.64 -2.38 6.64
C GLU A 16 17.88 -0.89 6.38
N ARG A 17 18.37 -0.53 5.20
CA ARG A 17 18.67 0.86 4.83
C ARG A 17 17.40 1.71 4.74
N GLU A 18 16.36 1.18 4.12
CA GLU A 18 15.08 1.86 4.04
C GLU A 18 14.41 1.98 5.41
N ALA A 19 14.49 0.95 6.25
CA ALA A 19 13.97 1.02 7.61
C ALA A 19 14.67 2.09 8.45
N LEU A 20 16.00 2.21 8.34
CA LEU A 20 16.76 3.28 8.98
C LEU A 20 16.38 4.66 8.45
N ARG A 21 16.20 4.80 7.14
CA ARG A 21 15.75 6.04 6.52
C ARG A 21 14.37 6.46 7.07
N TYR A 22 13.42 5.53 7.17
CA TYR A 22 12.11 5.80 7.77
C TYR A 22 12.16 6.09 9.26
N ALA A 23 13.15 5.54 9.98
CA ALA A 23 13.41 5.87 11.38
C ALA A 23 14.08 7.24 11.58
N GLY A 24 14.40 7.96 10.50
CA GLY A 24 15.09 9.24 10.55
C GLY A 24 16.59 9.13 10.85
N CYS A 25 17.18 7.95 10.71
CA CYS A 25 18.62 7.73 10.89
C CYS A 25 19.36 8.09 9.60
N GLY A 26 20.42 8.92 9.74
CA GLY A 26 21.33 9.24 8.63
C GLY A 26 22.27 8.07 8.29
N ASN A 27 23.25 8.35 7.39
CA ASN A 27 24.20 7.36 6.90
C ASN A 27 25.18 6.83 7.99
N ASP A 28 25.34 7.54 9.10
CA ASP A 28 26.19 7.16 10.26
C ASP A 28 25.37 6.45 11.36
N ALA A 29 24.67 5.40 10.98
CA ALA A 29 23.74 4.69 11.86
C ALA A 29 24.42 3.65 12.79
N GLY A 30 25.72 3.59 12.93
CA GLY A 30 26.53 2.69 13.76
C GLY A 30 25.76 1.82 14.81
N ASP A 31 25.62 2.35 16.02
CA ASP A 31 24.89 1.66 17.12
C ASP A 31 23.41 1.42 16.82
N MET A 32 22.80 2.21 15.91
CA MET A 32 21.39 2.09 15.55
C MET A 32 21.10 0.85 14.69
N ILE A 33 22.09 0.33 13.96
CA ILE A 33 21.95 -0.89 13.15
C ILE A 33 21.67 -2.10 14.05
N GLU A 34 22.40 -2.22 15.15
CA GLU A 34 22.19 -3.32 16.09
C GLU A 34 20.82 -3.23 16.76
N LEU A 35 20.41 -2.02 17.16
CA LEU A 35 19.07 -1.79 17.70
C LEU A 35 17.97 -2.11 16.69
N LEU A 36 18.16 -1.72 15.41
CA LEU A 36 17.23 -2.05 14.33
C LEU A 36 17.08 -3.57 14.19
N LYS A 37 18.20 -4.30 14.09
CA LYS A 37 18.20 -5.77 13.94
C LYS A 37 17.44 -6.47 15.07
N LYS A 38 17.78 -6.15 16.31
CA LYS A 38 17.08 -6.67 17.50
C LYS A 38 15.57 -6.34 17.51
N SER A 39 15.23 -5.12 17.05
CA SER A 39 13.83 -4.69 16.95
C SER A 39 13.09 -5.43 15.85
N PHE A 40 13.74 -5.68 14.72
CA PHE A 40 13.18 -6.43 13.61
C PHE A 40 12.95 -7.90 13.96
N GLU A 41 13.90 -8.58 14.61
CA GLU A 41 13.76 -9.96 15.06
C GLU A 41 12.54 -10.18 15.97
N GLU A 42 12.23 -9.20 16.83
CA GLU A 42 11.04 -9.25 17.68
C GLU A 42 9.75 -8.99 16.90
N ALA A 43 9.76 -8.00 15.99
CA ALA A 43 8.60 -7.61 15.20
C ALA A 43 8.24 -8.66 14.15
N ASP A 44 9.23 -9.18 13.44
CA ASP A 44 9.09 -10.04 12.28
C ASP A 44 8.24 -11.30 12.53
N LYS A 45 8.34 -11.87 13.72
CA LYS A 45 7.56 -13.05 14.14
C LYS A 45 6.07 -12.79 14.33
N LYS A 46 5.65 -11.52 14.34
CA LYS A 46 4.30 -11.07 14.67
C LYS A 46 3.60 -10.37 13.50
N LEU A 47 4.36 -10.00 12.48
CA LEU A 47 3.82 -9.33 11.30
C LEU A 47 2.99 -10.29 10.46
N VAL A 48 1.97 -9.74 9.84
CA VAL A 48 1.14 -10.43 8.83
C VAL A 48 1.10 -9.58 7.57
N TYR A 49 1.08 -10.21 6.41
CA TYR A 49 1.14 -9.52 5.13
C TYR A 49 -0.16 -9.79 4.36
N LYS A 50 -1.18 -8.97 4.61
CA LYS A 50 -2.53 -9.13 4.03
C LYS A 50 -2.87 -8.00 3.08
N VAL A 51 -3.47 -8.37 1.96
CA VAL A 51 -3.99 -7.43 0.97
C VAL A 51 -5.41 -7.85 0.61
N CYS A 52 -6.36 -6.89 0.59
CA CYS A 52 -7.64 -7.06 -0.10
C CYS A 52 -7.67 -6.14 -1.32
N PHE A 53 -8.23 -6.62 -2.43
CA PHE A 53 -8.15 -5.93 -3.70
C PHE A 53 -9.27 -6.34 -4.66
N GLY A 54 -9.52 -5.48 -5.62
CA GLY A 54 -10.42 -5.75 -6.74
C GLY A 54 -10.01 -4.96 -7.98
N GLU A 55 -10.46 -5.43 -9.14
CA GLU A 55 -10.35 -4.72 -10.40
C GLU A 55 -11.65 -3.97 -10.67
N PHE A 56 -11.50 -2.70 -11.06
CA PHE A 56 -12.61 -1.82 -11.35
C PHE A 56 -12.45 -1.22 -12.73
N PRO A 57 -13.57 -0.92 -13.42
CA PRO A 57 -13.50 -0.12 -14.63
C PRO A 57 -12.96 1.26 -14.29
N ILE A 58 -12.39 1.93 -15.26
CA ILE A 58 -11.99 3.33 -15.15
C ILE A 58 -12.47 4.11 -16.36
N ASN A 59 -13.19 5.19 -16.11
CA ASN A 59 -13.48 6.23 -17.08
C ASN A 59 -13.00 7.57 -16.51
N THR A 60 -12.17 8.28 -17.26
CA THR A 60 -11.66 9.60 -16.88
C THR A 60 -12.23 10.68 -17.78
N ASP A 61 -12.84 11.71 -17.15
CA ASP A 61 -13.31 12.91 -17.83
C ASP A 61 -12.81 14.16 -17.07
N GLY A 62 -11.84 14.84 -17.65
CA GLY A 62 -11.14 15.93 -16.96
C GLY A 62 -10.49 15.44 -15.67
N ASP A 63 -10.95 16.01 -14.54
CA ASP A 63 -10.44 15.68 -13.20
C ASP A 63 -11.28 14.57 -12.50
N VAL A 64 -12.31 14.05 -13.18
CA VAL A 64 -13.19 12.99 -12.65
C VAL A 64 -12.65 11.62 -13.02
N CYS A 65 -12.49 10.76 -12.04
CA CYS A 65 -12.18 9.34 -12.19
C CYS A 65 -13.41 8.53 -11.73
N ASP A 66 -14.09 7.88 -12.67
CA ASP A 66 -15.29 7.05 -12.40
C ASP A 66 -14.90 5.57 -12.40
N PHE A 67 -15.09 4.92 -11.26
CA PHE A 67 -14.78 3.50 -11.03
C PHE A 67 -16.02 2.59 -11.12
N GLY A 68 -17.15 3.13 -11.55
CA GLY A 68 -18.43 2.44 -11.64
C GLY A 68 -19.17 2.33 -10.30
N SER A 69 -18.46 2.08 -9.20
CA SER A 69 -19.02 1.99 -7.84
C SER A 69 -18.93 3.32 -7.06
N PHE A 70 -17.96 4.15 -7.37
CA PHE A 70 -17.78 5.50 -6.81
C PHE A 70 -16.97 6.35 -7.77
N LYS A 71 -16.86 7.65 -7.45
CA LYS A 71 -16.07 8.61 -8.22
C LYS A 71 -15.07 9.32 -7.32
N ALA A 72 -13.88 9.59 -7.86
CA ALA A 72 -12.90 10.45 -7.22
C ALA A 72 -12.62 11.67 -8.09
N TYR A 73 -12.28 12.79 -7.46
CA TYR A 73 -12.00 14.06 -8.11
C TYR A 73 -10.54 14.42 -7.88
N SER A 74 -9.70 14.21 -8.87
CA SER A 74 -8.27 14.50 -8.82
C SER A 74 -7.67 14.54 -10.21
N LYS A 75 -7.09 15.67 -10.56
CA LYS A 75 -6.34 15.84 -11.81
C LYS A 75 -5.09 14.97 -11.85
N ASN A 76 -4.42 14.80 -10.72
CA ASN A 76 -3.20 14.01 -10.64
C ASN A 76 -3.51 12.50 -10.77
N LEU A 77 -4.60 12.03 -10.14
CA LEU A 77 -5.05 10.65 -10.30
C LEU A 77 -5.52 10.39 -11.75
N SER A 78 -6.30 11.29 -12.34
CA SER A 78 -6.76 11.18 -13.73
C SER A 78 -5.57 11.06 -14.69
N ARG A 79 -4.53 11.87 -14.51
CA ARG A 79 -3.28 11.77 -15.30
C ARG A 79 -2.54 10.46 -15.06
N ASN A 80 -2.47 10.01 -13.79
CA ASN A 80 -1.85 8.73 -13.47
C ASN A 80 -2.57 7.57 -14.16
N LEU A 81 -3.90 7.58 -14.19
CA LEU A 81 -4.72 6.51 -14.77
C LEU A 81 -4.98 6.66 -16.27
N SER A 82 -4.49 7.74 -16.91
CA SER A 82 -4.68 7.98 -18.35
C SER A 82 -4.17 6.81 -19.18
N GLY A 83 -4.98 6.33 -20.14
CA GLY A 83 -4.63 5.20 -21.01
C GLY A 83 -4.67 3.82 -20.34
N CYS A 84 -5.26 3.71 -19.15
CA CYS A 84 -5.55 2.42 -18.51
C CYS A 84 -6.93 1.93 -18.91
N SER A 85 -7.08 0.63 -19.13
CA SER A 85 -8.37 -0.03 -19.40
C SER A 85 -9.16 -0.30 -18.11
N SER A 86 -8.45 -0.53 -17.02
CA SER A 86 -9.00 -0.80 -15.70
C SER A 86 -8.02 -0.35 -14.61
N VAL A 87 -8.46 -0.41 -13.37
CA VAL A 87 -7.65 -0.04 -12.21
C VAL A 87 -7.72 -1.13 -11.15
N LEU A 88 -6.59 -1.47 -10.59
CA LEU A 88 -6.46 -2.26 -9.39
C LEU A 88 -6.60 -1.32 -8.19
N ILE A 89 -7.65 -1.53 -7.37
CA ILE A 89 -7.82 -0.85 -6.08
C ILE A 89 -7.52 -1.85 -5.00
N PHE A 90 -6.65 -1.49 -4.05
CA PHE A 90 -6.27 -2.38 -2.98
C PHE A 90 -6.06 -1.67 -1.64
N ALA A 91 -6.18 -2.44 -0.57
CA ALA A 91 -5.78 -2.09 0.78
C ALA A 91 -4.86 -3.18 1.34
N ALA A 92 -3.77 -2.76 1.98
CA ALA A 92 -2.73 -3.63 2.53
C ALA A 92 -2.46 -3.30 3.99
N THR A 93 -2.10 -4.30 4.80
CA THR A 93 -1.73 -4.11 6.20
C THR A 93 -0.67 -5.13 6.64
N VAL A 94 0.24 -4.70 7.53
CA VAL A 94 1.19 -5.60 8.20
C VAL A 94 0.71 -6.03 9.60
N GLY A 95 -0.54 -5.71 9.93
CA GLY A 95 -1.20 -6.14 11.16
C GLY A 95 -0.96 -5.23 12.37
N VAL A 96 -1.71 -5.49 13.44
CA VAL A 96 -1.77 -4.64 14.64
C VAL A 96 -0.58 -4.82 15.59
N GLU A 97 0.17 -5.91 15.46
CA GLU A 97 1.22 -6.22 16.43
C GLU A 97 2.37 -5.22 16.42
N ILE A 98 2.66 -4.62 15.26
CA ILE A 98 3.66 -3.55 15.18
C ILE A 98 3.22 -2.32 15.98
N ASP A 99 1.93 -1.95 15.93
CA ASP A 99 1.40 -0.82 16.72
C ASP A 99 1.49 -1.08 18.23
N ARG A 100 1.20 -2.33 18.65
CA ARG A 100 1.35 -2.76 20.04
C ARG A 100 2.79 -2.68 20.53
N LEU A 101 3.74 -3.11 19.71
CA LEU A 101 5.17 -2.98 20.02
C LEU A 101 5.60 -1.53 20.12
N ILE A 102 5.19 -0.68 19.18
CA ILE A 102 5.48 0.76 19.18
C ILE A 102 4.92 1.41 20.46
N ALA A 103 3.66 1.15 20.79
CA ALA A 103 3.03 1.70 21.99
C ALA A 103 3.73 1.24 23.28
N ARG A 104 4.10 -0.05 23.35
CA ARG A 104 4.84 -0.62 24.49
C ARG A 104 6.21 0.06 24.64
N TYR A 105 7.00 0.11 23.58
CA TYR A 105 8.35 0.63 23.65
C TYR A 105 8.40 2.16 23.70
N GLY A 106 7.39 2.87 23.28
CA GLY A 106 7.27 4.31 23.46
C GLY A 106 7.39 4.76 24.93
N ARG A 107 7.05 3.86 25.88
CA ARG A 107 7.13 4.13 27.33
C ARG A 107 8.44 3.69 27.97
N ILE A 108 9.10 2.66 27.45
CA ILE A 108 10.24 2.00 28.11
C ILE A 108 11.55 2.12 27.35
N SER A 109 11.49 2.35 26.02
CA SER A 109 12.66 2.50 25.15
C SER A 109 12.28 3.29 23.90
N PRO A 110 12.23 4.64 23.97
CA PRO A 110 11.84 5.49 22.85
C PRO A 110 12.63 5.23 21.57
N SER A 111 13.93 4.99 21.68
CA SER A 111 14.80 4.67 20.53
C SER A 111 14.33 3.40 19.82
N LYS A 112 13.94 2.37 20.58
CA LYS A 112 13.39 1.13 20.01
C LYS A 112 12.03 1.36 19.36
N ALA A 113 11.19 2.22 19.94
CA ALA A 113 9.92 2.60 19.33
C ALA A 113 10.12 3.29 17.98
N VAL A 114 11.12 4.17 17.87
CA VAL A 114 11.50 4.81 16.58
C VAL A 114 11.95 3.77 15.56
N MET A 115 12.78 2.80 15.96
CA MET A 115 13.17 1.70 15.06
C MET A 115 11.94 0.91 14.57
N LEU A 116 11.01 0.58 15.47
CA LEU A 116 9.78 -0.13 15.11
C LEU A 116 8.88 0.69 14.18
N GLN A 117 8.84 2.01 14.31
CA GLN A 117 8.16 2.89 13.35
C GLN A 117 8.78 2.78 11.96
N GLY A 118 10.11 2.82 11.87
CA GLY A 118 10.84 2.67 10.61
C GLY A 118 10.66 1.29 9.98
N ILE A 119 10.74 0.23 10.80
CA ILE A 119 10.48 -1.15 10.39
C ILE A 119 9.06 -1.26 9.82
N GLY A 120 8.06 -0.79 10.54
CA GLY A 120 6.66 -0.87 10.09
C GLY A 120 6.42 -0.12 8.78
N ALA A 121 7.05 1.05 8.60
CA ALA A 121 6.96 1.82 7.36
C ALA A 121 7.61 1.07 6.17
N GLU A 122 8.79 0.51 6.38
CA GLU A 122 9.46 -0.29 5.35
C GLU A 122 8.67 -1.56 5.03
N ARG A 123 8.14 -2.27 6.03
CA ARG A 123 7.39 -3.50 5.82
C ARG A 123 6.09 -3.30 5.02
N ILE A 124 5.36 -2.21 5.25
CA ILE A 124 4.15 -1.94 4.47
C ILE A 124 4.46 -1.58 3.01
N GLU A 125 5.53 -0.82 2.76
CA GLU A 125 5.96 -0.53 1.40
C GLU A 125 6.45 -1.79 0.67
N ALA A 126 7.27 -2.61 1.34
CA ALA A 126 7.74 -3.88 0.80
C ALA A 126 6.57 -4.85 0.49
N LEU A 127 5.52 -4.87 1.34
CA LEU A 127 4.30 -5.63 1.08
C LEU A 127 3.61 -5.14 -0.19
N CYS A 128 3.43 -3.82 -0.33
CA CYS A 128 2.78 -3.25 -1.51
C CYS A 128 3.55 -3.52 -2.80
N ASP A 129 4.89 -3.45 -2.76
CA ASP A 129 5.74 -3.74 -3.91
C ASP A 129 5.68 -5.21 -4.30
N ALA A 130 5.77 -6.12 -3.32
CA ALA A 130 5.67 -7.55 -3.55
C ALA A 130 4.29 -7.93 -4.14
N PHE A 131 3.21 -7.38 -3.58
CA PHE A 131 1.86 -7.60 -4.09
C PHE A 131 1.69 -7.12 -5.53
N CYS A 132 2.14 -5.90 -5.84
CA CYS A 132 2.03 -5.36 -7.20
C CYS A 132 2.82 -6.21 -8.20
N LYS A 133 4.04 -6.61 -7.85
CA LYS A 133 4.87 -7.48 -8.68
C LYS A 133 4.21 -8.83 -8.95
N GLU A 134 3.72 -9.49 -7.89
CA GLU A 134 3.05 -10.79 -7.99
C GLU A 134 1.77 -10.68 -8.84
N TYR A 135 1.00 -9.59 -8.67
CA TYR A 135 -0.19 -9.32 -9.47
C TYR A 135 0.15 -9.14 -10.96
N GLU A 136 1.21 -8.39 -11.29
CA GLU A 136 1.69 -8.22 -12.67
C GLU A 136 2.07 -9.57 -13.30
N GLU A 137 2.81 -10.40 -12.57
CA GLU A 137 3.27 -11.72 -13.03
C GLU A 137 2.10 -12.68 -13.26
N GLU A 138 1.17 -12.79 -12.29
CA GLU A 138 0.02 -13.68 -12.38
C GLU A 138 -0.97 -13.33 -13.50
N ASN A 139 -1.14 -12.04 -13.78
CA ASN A 139 -2.13 -11.58 -14.75
C ASN A 139 -1.51 -11.18 -16.10
N SER A 140 -0.18 -11.25 -16.22
CA SER A 140 0.57 -10.84 -17.43
C SER A 140 0.25 -9.39 -17.88
N VAL A 141 0.14 -8.50 -16.89
CA VAL A 141 -0.13 -7.06 -17.09
C VAL A 141 1.01 -6.20 -16.55
N LYS A 142 0.93 -4.89 -16.78
CA LYS A 142 1.78 -3.90 -16.12
C LYS A 142 0.91 -2.94 -15.32
N LEU A 143 1.40 -2.58 -14.13
CA LEU A 143 0.77 -1.60 -13.28
C LEU A 143 1.47 -0.24 -13.42
N LYS A 144 0.68 0.82 -13.39
CA LYS A 144 1.21 2.17 -13.19
C LYS A 144 1.64 2.37 -11.74
N PRO A 145 2.49 3.38 -11.46
CA PRO A 145 2.84 3.73 -10.09
C PRO A 145 1.60 3.91 -9.22
N ARG A 146 1.66 3.39 -8.00
CA ARG A 146 0.60 3.50 -7.01
C ARG A 146 0.25 4.96 -6.73
N PHE A 147 -1.03 5.24 -6.56
CA PHE A 147 -1.54 6.55 -6.18
C PHE A 147 -2.50 6.39 -4.99
N SER A 148 -2.26 7.09 -3.90
CA SER A 148 -3.00 6.93 -2.65
C SER A 148 -3.80 8.18 -2.30
N PRO A 149 -4.97 8.05 -1.65
CA PRO A 149 -5.68 9.17 -1.07
C PRO A 149 -4.79 10.00 -0.14
N GLY A 150 -4.94 11.32 -0.19
CA GLY A 150 -4.07 12.25 0.53
C GLY A 150 -2.78 12.62 -0.21
N TYR A 151 -2.51 12.03 -1.38
CA TYR A 151 -1.38 12.41 -2.22
C TYR A 151 -1.82 13.36 -3.33
N GLY A 152 -0.99 14.41 -3.57
CA GLY A 152 -1.29 15.43 -4.55
C GLY A 152 -2.60 16.16 -4.25
N ASP A 153 -3.54 16.12 -5.19
CA ASP A 153 -4.87 16.74 -5.09
C ASP A 153 -6.00 15.73 -4.83
N LEU A 154 -5.65 14.44 -4.56
CA LEU A 154 -6.65 13.42 -4.24
C LEU A 154 -7.06 13.53 -2.77
N PRO A 155 -8.34 13.85 -2.46
CA PRO A 155 -8.80 13.98 -1.10
C PRO A 155 -8.58 12.72 -0.26
N LEU A 156 -8.18 12.88 1.01
CA LEU A 156 -8.01 11.77 1.94
C LEU A 156 -9.33 11.03 2.19
N GLU A 157 -10.45 11.73 2.09
CA GLU A 157 -11.83 11.21 2.22
C GLU A 157 -12.14 10.08 1.25
N THR A 158 -11.46 10.01 0.11
CA THR A 158 -11.58 8.92 -0.87
C THR A 158 -11.26 7.54 -0.24
N GLN A 159 -10.55 7.52 0.88
CA GLN A 159 -10.36 6.28 1.66
C GLN A 159 -11.69 5.64 2.07
N LYS A 160 -12.72 6.44 2.39
CA LYS A 160 -14.04 5.91 2.80
C LYS A 160 -14.65 5.05 1.69
N ASP A 161 -14.54 5.51 0.45
CA ASP A 161 -15.07 4.79 -0.71
C ASP A 161 -14.29 3.49 -0.95
N ILE A 162 -12.95 3.55 -0.86
CA ILE A 162 -12.09 2.36 -0.97
C ILE A 162 -12.44 1.34 0.12
N PHE A 163 -12.58 1.79 1.38
CA PHE A 163 -12.94 0.91 2.49
C PHE A 163 -14.31 0.26 2.31
N ALA A 164 -15.28 1.01 1.77
CA ALA A 164 -16.61 0.52 1.50
C ALA A 164 -16.62 -0.54 0.38
N VAL A 165 -15.98 -0.24 -0.76
CA VAL A 165 -16.00 -1.16 -1.92
C VAL A 165 -15.14 -2.40 -1.72
N LEU A 166 -14.06 -2.32 -0.92
CA LEU A 166 -13.19 -3.45 -0.59
C LEU A 166 -13.64 -4.19 0.66
N GLU A 167 -14.61 -3.68 1.44
CA GLU A 167 -15.05 -4.26 2.72
C GLU A 167 -13.88 -4.51 3.69
N CYS A 168 -12.92 -3.55 3.77
CA CYS A 168 -11.65 -3.71 4.47
C CYS A 168 -11.76 -4.26 5.91
N PRO A 169 -12.72 -3.80 6.75
CA PRO A 169 -12.86 -4.32 8.11
C PRO A 169 -13.17 -5.81 8.15
N LEU A 170 -14.06 -6.26 7.28
CA LEU A 170 -14.47 -7.67 7.22
C LEU A 170 -13.37 -8.57 6.66
N ARG A 171 -12.67 -8.11 5.63
CA ARG A 171 -11.73 -8.92 4.86
C ARG A 171 -10.34 -9.04 5.47
N ILE A 172 -9.79 -7.93 5.94
CA ILE A 172 -8.40 -7.90 6.44
C ILE A 172 -8.27 -7.29 7.84
N GLY A 173 -9.40 -6.94 8.49
CA GLY A 173 -9.40 -6.36 9.84
C GLY A 173 -8.84 -4.93 9.88
N LEU A 174 -8.89 -4.22 8.76
CA LEU A 174 -8.43 -2.84 8.64
C LEU A 174 -9.62 -1.89 8.78
N SER A 175 -9.59 -1.00 9.78
CA SER A 175 -10.62 -0.01 10.07
C SER A 175 -10.14 1.41 9.81
N LEU A 176 -11.10 2.32 9.59
CA LEU A 176 -10.87 3.75 9.42
C LEU A 176 -11.65 4.48 10.52
N ASN A 177 -10.98 5.37 11.26
CA ASN A 177 -11.64 6.20 12.27
C ASN A 177 -12.20 7.50 11.68
N ASP A 178 -12.90 8.29 12.49
CA ASP A 178 -13.51 9.56 12.05
C ASP A 178 -12.49 10.60 11.57
N SER A 179 -11.25 10.52 12.03
CA SER A 179 -10.13 11.35 11.58
C SER A 179 -9.41 10.80 10.34
N LEU A 180 -9.97 9.80 9.67
CA LEU A 180 -9.41 9.13 8.50
C LEU A 180 -8.07 8.42 8.75
N LEU A 181 -7.78 8.06 10.00
CA LEU A 181 -6.60 7.28 10.35
C LEU A 181 -6.94 5.78 10.30
N MET A 182 -6.08 5.03 9.63
CA MET A 182 -6.20 3.57 9.54
C MET A 182 -5.74 2.88 10.83
N SER A 183 -6.43 1.82 11.21
CA SER A 183 -6.03 0.89 12.27
C SER A 183 -6.14 -0.55 11.77
N PRO A 184 -5.04 -1.31 11.69
CA PRO A 184 -3.64 -0.99 12.07
C PRO A 184 -3.04 0.20 11.33
N SER A 185 -2.09 0.93 11.98
CA SER A 185 -1.52 2.16 11.42
C SER A 185 -0.58 1.91 10.23
N LYS A 186 0.08 0.76 10.23
CA LYS A 186 0.98 0.36 9.12
C LYS A 186 0.17 -0.35 8.04
N SER A 187 -0.60 0.47 7.33
CA SER A 187 -1.52 0.07 6.26
C SER A 187 -1.53 1.12 5.15
N VAL A 188 -1.92 0.71 3.96
CA VAL A 188 -1.99 1.55 2.76
C VAL A 188 -3.27 1.23 2.00
N THR A 189 -3.91 2.25 1.42
CA THR A 189 -4.89 2.11 0.35
C THR A 189 -4.34 2.76 -0.91
N ALA A 190 -4.52 2.14 -2.07
CA ALA A 190 -3.98 2.68 -3.31
C ALA A 190 -4.79 2.26 -4.55
N PHE A 191 -4.63 3.09 -5.58
CA PHE A 191 -5.00 2.84 -6.96
C PHE A 191 -3.74 2.49 -7.76
N ALA A 192 -3.81 1.50 -8.64
CA ALA A 192 -2.76 1.20 -9.62
C ALA A 192 -3.41 0.93 -10.98
N GLY A 193 -3.19 1.79 -11.95
CA GLY A 193 -3.75 1.63 -13.30
C GLY A 193 -3.20 0.37 -13.97
N ILE A 194 -4.07 -0.40 -14.61
CA ILE A 194 -3.70 -1.62 -15.33
C ILE A 194 -3.50 -1.29 -16.79
N ILE A 195 -2.32 -1.64 -17.31
CA ILE A 195 -1.97 -1.55 -18.74
C ILE A 195 -1.95 -2.96 -19.29
N ASP A 196 -2.85 -3.26 -20.24
CA ASP A 196 -2.84 -4.55 -20.91
C ASP A 196 -1.61 -4.66 -21.82
N SER A 197 -0.75 -5.63 -21.52
CA SER A 197 0.47 -5.86 -22.29
C SER A 197 0.19 -6.30 -23.74
N ARG A 198 -1.03 -6.73 -24.05
CA ARG A 198 -1.43 -7.18 -25.38
C ARG A 198 -1.72 -6.02 -26.34
N GLU A 199 -2.15 -4.86 -25.85
CA GLU A 199 -2.42 -3.70 -26.70
C GLU A 199 -1.15 -3.08 -27.28
N LYS A 200 -0.01 -3.13 -26.59
CA LYS A 200 1.27 -2.62 -27.11
C LYS A 200 1.79 -3.39 -28.33
N GLN A 201 1.59 -4.70 -28.40
CA GLN A 201 2.06 -5.50 -29.54
C GLN A 201 1.28 -5.23 -30.83
N THR A 202 0.09 -4.68 -30.74
CA THR A 202 -0.74 -4.34 -31.92
C THR A 202 -0.32 -2.99 -32.51
N ILE A 203 0.09 -2.04 -31.67
CA ILE A 203 0.52 -0.70 -32.11
C ILE A 203 1.91 -0.75 -32.75
N ASP A 204 2.83 -1.54 -32.21
CA ASP A 204 4.19 -1.70 -32.76
C ASP A 204 4.23 -2.54 -34.07
N LYS A 205 3.16 -3.31 -34.36
CA LYS A 205 3.04 -4.05 -35.64
C LYS A 205 2.39 -3.24 -36.80
N ILE A 206 1.87 -2.06 -36.50
CA ILE A 206 1.21 -1.16 -37.49
C ILE A 206 2.11 0.05 -37.81
N ARG A 207 3.27 0.16 -37.20
CA ARG A 207 4.33 1.12 -37.57
C ARG A 207 5.45 0.41 -38.30
#